data_78c8aee584c45f956badfea188c31623
#
_entry.id   78c8aee584c45f956badfea188c31623
#
_cell.length_a   1.000
_cell.length_b   1.000
_cell.length_c   1.000
_cell.angle_alpha   90.00
_cell.angle_beta   90.00
_cell.angle_gamma   90.00
#
_symmetry.space_group_name_H-M   'P 1'
#
loop_
_entity.id
_entity.type
_entity.pdbx_description
1 polymer ?
#
loop_
_entity_poly.entity_id
_entity_poly.type
_entity_poly.pdbx_seq_one_letter_code
_entity_poly.pdbx_strand_id
1 'polypeptide(L)'
;LTCILKRYKNRRLKQKGMETLMEVLKDKDCTINTPVVLGVQDSPIYGKGISIKPRVDGRKDSKHFENIYLPELLPLEEYDLIVVLISGGKDSIACFYKLLELGVPKEKIELWHHDIDGGHPSRRMDWKCTQNYMKALADAEGVKLRVSYRVNGFFGELYRIGASEPVEWVDPDTGEIKQCKLSSNYLKCQEIKEQCLEEMEDLLKEYGCRMKFPAKSPDLSRRWCSAYLKVMVADSVVSNLDRLEELGGKRHKFPAKGGTHQGRWCSGNLKAAVQDSVTANLEETKKDKKILIVSGERRGESAGRSKYNEIEIHRTNAEKRNHRIVHQWRCCIDYTEKDVWEVLKRHHVNPHPCYRLGWNRCSCAACIFSTPGLMKGFSEIYPDEYKELRDDEERLGFTLDNKKNLDDFICGAKSCLCLDDKQAVHSIKTGEFTVDDIFVDDWKYPVGAFHGSDGGSC
;
A
#
# COMPACT_ATOMS: atom_id res chain seq x y z
N LEU A 1 12.82 -7.89 -26.50
CA LEU A 1 11.90 -6.74 -26.55
C LEU A 1 12.40 -5.55 -25.74
N THR A 2 12.82 -5.75 -24.51
CA THR A 2 13.28 -4.68 -23.60
C THR A 2 14.51 -3.91 -24.11
N CYS A 3 15.44 -4.59 -24.78
CA CYS A 3 16.64 -3.96 -25.38
C CYS A 3 16.33 -3.12 -26.64
N ILE A 4 15.32 -3.53 -27.40
CA ILE A 4 14.88 -2.85 -28.63
C ILE A 4 14.09 -1.59 -28.29
N LEU A 5 13.21 -1.66 -27.28
CA LEU A 5 12.45 -0.53 -26.78
C LEU A 5 13.35 0.58 -26.20
N LYS A 6 14.46 0.23 -25.51
CA LYS A 6 15.44 1.21 -25.01
C LYS A 6 16.13 2.00 -26.15
N ARG A 7 16.43 1.37 -27.30
CA ARG A 7 17.11 2.05 -28.42
C ARG A 7 16.19 2.97 -29.23
N TYR A 8 14.91 2.63 -29.37
CA TYR A 8 13.94 3.46 -30.11
C TYR A 8 13.48 4.67 -29.30
N LYS A 9 13.23 4.49 -27.99
CA LYS A 9 12.79 5.56 -27.09
C LYS A 9 13.81 6.71 -26.99
N ASN A 10 15.12 6.41 -27.02
CA ASN A 10 16.16 7.43 -26.90
C ASN A 10 16.32 8.35 -28.13
N ARG A 11 15.79 8.01 -29.31
CA ARG A 11 15.87 8.89 -30.50
C ARG A 11 14.66 9.82 -30.64
N ARG A 12 13.43 9.36 -30.39
CA ARG A 12 12.22 10.21 -30.52
C ARG A 12 11.99 11.12 -29.29
N LEU A 13 12.30 10.65 -28.07
CA LEU A 13 12.13 11.45 -26.86
C LEU A 13 13.11 12.63 -26.76
N LYS A 14 14.31 12.55 -27.34
CA LYS A 14 15.22 13.70 -27.35
C LYS A 14 14.73 14.85 -28.24
N GLN A 15 13.98 14.57 -29.29
CA GLN A 15 13.47 15.61 -30.18
C GLN A 15 12.17 16.24 -29.66
N LYS A 16 11.18 15.43 -29.22
CA LYS A 16 9.93 15.93 -28.66
C LYS A 16 10.11 16.58 -27.25
N GLY A 17 10.98 16.03 -26.41
CA GLY A 17 11.25 16.58 -25.08
C GLY A 17 11.94 17.94 -25.09
N MET A 18 12.73 18.27 -26.10
CA MET A 18 13.33 19.59 -26.25
C MET A 18 12.35 20.64 -26.78
N GLU A 19 11.44 20.28 -27.66
CA GLU A 19 10.40 21.20 -28.15
C GLU A 19 9.39 21.55 -27.07
N THR A 20 8.94 20.56 -26.28
CA THR A 20 8.00 20.76 -25.15
C THR A 20 8.65 21.53 -24.00
N LEU A 21 9.95 21.34 -23.74
CA LEU A 21 10.67 22.08 -22.70
C LEU A 21 10.85 23.56 -23.08
N MET A 22 10.99 23.85 -24.37
CA MET A 22 11.12 25.22 -24.88
C MET A 22 9.79 25.98 -24.93
N GLU A 23 8.66 25.29 -25.05
CA GLU A 23 7.32 25.90 -24.93
C GLU A 23 6.93 26.19 -23.46
N VAL A 24 7.21 25.26 -22.55
CA VAL A 24 6.92 25.43 -21.12
C VAL A 24 7.76 26.53 -20.46
N LEU A 25 8.93 26.85 -21.02
CA LEU A 25 9.79 27.91 -20.51
C LEU A 25 9.38 29.33 -21.03
N LYS A 26 8.44 29.42 -21.97
CA LYS A 26 7.93 30.70 -22.49
C LYS A 26 6.69 31.22 -21.80
N ASP A 27 5.96 30.38 -21.04
CA ASP A 27 4.75 30.78 -20.30
C ASP A 27 5.08 31.08 -18.85
N LYS A 28 5.44 32.31 -18.56
CA LYS A 28 5.82 32.79 -17.22
C LYS A 28 4.66 33.39 -16.43
N ASP A 29 3.41 33.05 -16.73
CA ASP A 29 2.26 33.52 -15.93
C ASP A 29 1.20 32.43 -15.79
N CYS A 30 1.41 31.51 -14.86
CA CYS A 30 0.34 30.64 -14.39
C CYS A 30 0.33 30.60 -12.86
N THR A 31 -0.29 31.59 -12.26
CA THR A 31 -0.73 31.58 -10.87
C THR A 31 -2.00 30.74 -10.78
N ILE A 32 -1.88 29.49 -10.35
CA ILE A 32 -3.04 28.68 -9.97
C ILE A 32 -3.37 29.01 -8.51
N ASN A 33 -4.20 30.02 -8.32
CA ASN A 33 -4.91 30.27 -7.07
C ASN A 33 -6.32 29.69 -7.20
N THR A 34 -6.55 28.50 -6.66
CA THR A 34 -7.89 28.03 -6.30
C THR A 34 -7.87 27.48 -4.89
N PRO A 35 -8.38 28.24 -3.90
CA PRO A 35 -8.59 27.69 -2.57
C PRO A 35 -9.82 26.77 -2.63
N VAL A 36 -9.64 25.49 -2.31
CA VAL A 36 -10.76 24.61 -2.00
C VAL A 36 -11.30 25.02 -0.63
N VAL A 37 -12.32 25.85 -0.65
CA VAL A 37 -13.09 26.18 0.55
C VAL A 37 -14.05 25.03 0.83
N LEU A 38 -13.70 24.17 1.77
CA LEU A 38 -14.64 23.24 2.38
C LEU A 38 -15.41 24.02 3.45
N GLY A 39 -16.55 24.57 3.08
CA GLY A 39 -17.50 25.13 4.04
C GLY A 39 -18.10 24.03 4.89
N VAL A 40 -17.76 24.00 6.15
CA VAL A 40 -18.45 23.20 7.17
C VAL A 40 -19.61 24.04 7.69
N GLN A 41 -20.84 23.63 7.39
CA GLN A 41 -22.03 24.18 8.07
C GLN A 41 -22.24 23.46 9.38
N ASP A 42 -22.76 24.18 10.38
CA ASP A 42 -23.14 23.64 11.68
C ASP A 42 -23.99 22.39 11.53
N SER A 43 -23.46 21.26 12.02
CA SER A 43 -24.19 20.01 12.16
C SER A 43 -24.59 19.83 13.64
N PRO A 44 -25.81 19.40 13.94
CA PRO A 44 -26.24 19.17 15.32
C PRO A 44 -25.48 18.05 16.04
N ILE A 45 -24.64 17.32 15.31
CA ILE A 45 -23.86 16.19 15.82
C ILE A 45 -22.53 16.63 16.44
N TYR A 46 -22.07 17.85 16.14
CA TYR A 46 -20.81 18.36 16.66
C TYR A 46 -21.07 19.28 17.85
N GLY A 47 -20.60 18.89 19.02
CA GLY A 47 -20.62 19.72 20.23
C GLY A 47 -19.88 21.03 20.03
N LYS A 48 -20.13 22.02 20.90
CA LYS A 48 -19.47 23.33 20.84
C LYS A 48 -17.95 23.19 21.07
N GLY A 49 -17.24 23.26 20.01
CA GLY A 49 -15.95 23.78 19.79
C GLY A 49 -14.77 23.39 20.67
N ILE A 50 -13.98 22.44 20.21
CA ILE A 50 -12.55 22.42 20.50
C ILE A 50 -11.82 22.99 19.28
N SER A 51 -11.07 24.07 19.46
CA SER A 51 -10.25 24.67 18.41
C SER A 51 -9.10 23.75 18.05
N ILE A 52 -9.00 23.33 16.79
CA ILE A 52 -7.90 22.52 16.29
C ILE A 52 -6.94 23.42 15.54
N LYS A 53 -5.66 23.19 15.78
CA LYS A 53 -4.63 23.70 14.88
C LYS A 53 -4.69 22.90 13.57
N PRO A 54 -4.80 23.57 12.41
CA PRO A 54 -4.91 22.91 11.13
C PRO A 54 -3.65 22.08 10.84
N ARG A 55 -3.82 21.05 10.04
CA ARG A 55 -2.74 20.25 9.46
C ARG A 55 -1.86 21.19 8.63
N VAL A 56 -0.71 21.57 9.19
CA VAL A 56 0.26 22.43 8.49
C VAL A 56 1.04 21.55 7.53
N ASP A 57 0.75 21.63 6.24
CA ASP A 57 1.57 21.05 5.18
C ASP A 57 2.73 22.01 4.86
N GLY A 58 3.63 22.23 5.81
CA GLY A 58 4.92 22.91 5.64
C GLY A 58 4.95 24.29 4.99
N ARG A 59 3.80 24.95 4.70
CA ARG A 59 3.73 26.29 4.12
C ARG A 59 3.53 27.33 5.22
N LYS A 60 4.31 28.42 5.15
CA LYS A 60 4.43 29.45 6.19
C LYS A 60 3.20 30.35 6.40
N ASP A 61 2.08 30.15 5.71
CA ASP A 61 0.93 31.09 5.74
C ASP A 61 -0.28 30.50 6.48
N SER A 62 -0.08 30.06 7.73
CA SER A 62 -1.13 29.45 8.55
C SER A 62 -1.98 30.44 9.37
N LYS A 63 -2.08 31.72 8.99
CA LYS A 63 -2.80 32.76 9.78
C LYS A 63 -4.33 32.74 9.62
N HIS A 64 -4.94 31.89 8.81
CA HIS A 64 -6.38 31.95 8.50
C HIS A 64 -7.19 30.70 8.85
N PHE A 65 -6.70 29.82 9.71
CA PHE A 65 -7.46 28.62 10.11
C PHE A 65 -7.81 28.68 11.61
N GLU A 66 -8.54 29.71 11.99
CA GLU A 66 -9.23 29.76 13.27
C GLU A 66 -10.57 29.01 13.11
N ASN A 67 -10.80 27.96 13.95
CA ASN A 67 -12.04 27.18 14.08
C ASN A 67 -12.23 26.00 13.11
N ILE A 68 -11.36 25.01 13.16
CA ILE A 68 -11.70 23.65 12.72
C ILE A 68 -12.25 22.88 13.93
N TYR A 69 -13.52 22.43 13.85
CA TYR A 69 -14.12 21.59 14.88
C TYR A 69 -13.61 20.15 14.76
N LEU A 70 -13.08 19.57 15.86
CA LEU A 70 -12.92 18.13 15.98
C LEU A 70 -14.26 17.50 16.31
N PRO A 71 -14.61 16.37 15.68
CA PRO A 71 -15.74 15.58 16.16
C PRO A 71 -15.42 15.09 17.57
N GLU A 72 -16.43 15.10 18.44
CA GLU A 72 -16.39 14.30 19.66
C GLU A 72 -16.57 12.83 19.28
N LEU A 73 -15.87 11.93 19.96
CA LEU A 73 -16.13 10.51 19.83
C LEU A 73 -17.56 10.25 20.33
N LEU A 74 -18.38 9.63 19.49
CA LEU A 74 -19.68 9.17 19.95
C LEU A 74 -19.51 8.07 20.99
N PRO A 75 -20.48 7.85 21.86
CA PRO A 75 -20.51 6.63 22.68
C PRO A 75 -20.25 5.40 21.82
N LEU A 76 -19.35 4.51 22.26
CA LEU A 76 -18.89 3.37 21.43
C LEU A 76 -20.05 2.44 21.01
N GLU A 77 -21.09 2.37 21.84
CA GLU A 77 -22.32 1.63 21.56
C GLU A 77 -23.16 2.23 20.42
N GLU A 78 -22.96 3.49 20.08
CA GLU A 78 -23.68 4.14 18.97
C GLU A 78 -23.11 3.82 17.58
N TYR A 79 -21.90 3.31 17.51
CA TYR A 79 -21.34 2.89 16.23
C TYR A 79 -21.94 1.55 15.78
N ASP A 80 -22.36 1.48 14.53
CA ASP A 80 -22.84 0.24 13.91
C ASP A 80 -21.70 -0.75 13.67
N LEU A 81 -20.49 -0.22 13.34
CA LEU A 81 -19.30 -1.00 13.05
C LEU A 81 -18.05 -0.27 13.54
N ILE A 82 -17.19 -1.00 14.22
CA ILE A 82 -15.87 -0.52 14.65
C ILE A 82 -14.81 -1.33 13.90
N VAL A 83 -14.11 -0.66 13.01
CA VAL A 83 -13.08 -1.25 12.17
C VAL A 83 -11.72 -1.00 12.78
N VAL A 84 -10.96 -2.04 13.09
CA VAL A 84 -9.55 -1.93 13.50
C VAL A 84 -8.67 -2.22 12.30
N LEU A 85 -7.88 -1.22 11.87
CA LEU A 85 -6.89 -1.41 10.81
C LEU A 85 -5.71 -2.20 11.36
N ILE A 86 -5.57 -3.46 10.93
CA ILE A 86 -4.57 -4.38 11.47
C ILE A 86 -3.53 -4.78 10.43
N SER A 87 -2.28 -4.84 10.85
CA SER A 87 -1.13 -5.22 10.01
C SER A 87 -0.22 -6.28 10.66
N GLY A 88 -0.69 -6.92 11.74
CA GLY A 88 0.14 -7.79 12.57
C GLY A 88 1.11 -7.04 13.49
N GLY A 89 1.20 -5.72 13.37
CA GLY A 89 2.06 -4.88 14.19
C GLY A 89 1.50 -4.66 15.61
N LYS A 90 2.39 -4.58 16.60
CA LYS A 90 2.06 -4.40 18.03
C LYS A 90 1.07 -3.27 18.29
N ASP A 91 1.21 -2.15 17.57
CA ASP A 91 0.42 -0.94 17.81
C ASP A 91 -1.06 -1.13 17.45
N SER A 92 -1.34 -1.78 16.30
CA SER A 92 -2.70 -2.10 15.88
C SER A 92 -3.35 -3.19 16.75
N ILE A 93 -2.56 -4.16 17.23
CA ILE A 93 -3.01 -5.17 18.17
C ILE A 93 -3.37 -4.53 19.53
N ALA A 94 -2.54 -3.60 20.01
CA ALA A 94 -2.84 -2.86 21.23
C ALA A 94 -4.14 -2.05 21.13
N CYS A 95 -4.42 -1.45 19.97
CA CYS A 95 -5.69 -0.76 19.73
C CYS A 95 -6.89 -1.72 19.81
N PHE A 96 -6.77 -2.90 19.24
CA PHE A 96 -7.81 -3.92 19.31
C PHE A 96 -8.10 -4.33 20.76
N TYR A 97 -7.08 -4.67 21.53
CA TYR A 97 -7.26 -5.05 22.93
C TYR A 97 -7.78 -3.89 23.81
N LYS A 98 -7.37 -2.66 23.50
CA LYS A 98 -7.94 -1.50 24.20
C LYS A 98 -9.45 -1.37 24.00
N LEU A 99 -9.98 -1.68 22.83
CA LEU A 99 -11.43 -1.72 22.61
C LEU A 99 -12.10 -2.78 23.47
N LEU A 100 -11.51 -3.97 23.57
CA LEU A 100 -12.01 -5.04 24.43
C LEU A 100 -11.98 -4.63 25.92
N GLU A 101 -10.90 -3.98 26.37
CA GLU A 101 -10.77 -3.43 27.73
C GLU A 101 -11.81 -2.35 28.04
N LEU A 102 -12.25 -1.60 27.03
CA LEU A 102 -13.33 -0.60 27.12
C LEU A 102 -14.72 -1.23 27.08
N GLY A 103 -14.82 -2.56 26.96
CA GLY A 103 -16.08 -3.28 26.96
C GLY A 103 -16.84 -3.23 25.64
N VAL A 104 -16.17 -2.91 24.52
CA VAL A 104 -16.80 -2.95 23.20
C VAL A 104 -17.19 -4.38 22.85
N PRO A 105 -18.45 -4.64 22.48
CA PRO A 105 -18.88 -5.96 22.08
C PRO A 105 -18.13 -6.45 20.85
N LYS A 106 -17.64 -7.70 20.88
CA LYS A 106 -16.83 -8.30 19.80
C LYS A 106 -17.56 -8.34 18.46
N GLU A 107 -18.85 -8.52 18.47
CA GLU A 107 -19.71 -8.52 17.27
C GLU A 107 -19.77 -7.18 16.53
N LYS A 108 -19.38 -6.09 17.19
CA LYS A 108 -19.24 -4.76 16.57
C LYS A 108 -17.85 -4.50 16.00
N ILE A 109 -16.88 -5.35 16.34
CA ILE A 109 -15.50 -5.17 15.93
C ILE A 109 -15.21 -6.03 14.70
N GLU A 110 -14.62 -5.43 13.68
CA GLU A 110 -14.08 -6.13 12.53
C GLU A 110 -12.62 -5.71 12.31
N LEU A 111 -11.73 -6.67 12.17
CA LEU A 111 -10.33 -6.45 11.85
C LEU A 111 -10.16 -6.33 10.33
N TRP A 112 -9.55 -5.24 9.86
CA TRP A 112 -9.31 -5.06 8.43
C TRP A 112 -7.81 -5.06 8.12
N HIS A 113 -7.41 -6.03 7.28
CA HIS A 113 -6.07 -6.13 6.73
C HIS A 113 -6.03 -5.73 5.26
N HIS A 114 -5.05 -4.92 4.89
CA HIS A 114 -4.80 -4.54 3.49
C HIS A 114 -3.55 -5.23 2.99
N ASP A 115 -3.74 -6.30 2.21
CA ASP A 115 -2.66 -7.11 1.66
C ASP A 115 -1.92 -6.34 0.56
N ILE A 116 -0.63 -6.12 0.77
CA ILE A 116 0.22 -5.37 -0.15
C ILE A 116 0.64 -6.19 -1.37
N ASP A 117 0.63 -7.51 -1.29
CA ASP A 117 0.95 -8.42 -2.40
C ASP A 117 -0.25 -8.70 -3.31
N GLY A 118 -1.45 -8.15 -2.99
CA GLY A 118 -2.60 -8.12 -3.91
C GLY A 118 -3.34 -9.43 -4.05
N GLY A 119 -3.42 -10.23 -2.99
CA GLY A 119 -4.05 -11.54 -3.00
C GLY A 119 -3.21 -12.62 -3.72
N HIS A 120 -2.01 -12.29 -4.17
CA HIS A 120 -1.16 -13.23 -4.86
C HIS A 120 -0.59 -14.29 -3.90
N PRO A 121 -0.54 -15.57 -4.27
CA PRO A 121 0.01 -16.63 -3.41
C PRO A 121 1.51 -16.47 -3.13
N SER A 122 2.26 -15.90 -4.07
CA SER A 122 3.67 -15.57 -3.88
C SER A 122 3.79 -14.21 -3.18
N ARG A 123 4.27 -14.22 -1.94
CA ARG A 123 4.48 -13.02 -1.15
C ARG A 123 5.91 -12.55 -1.27
N ARG A 124 6.11 -11.44 -1.95
CA ARG A 124 7.42 -10.85 -2.20
C ARG A 124 7.69 -9.62 -1.34
N MET A 125 6.64 -8.90 -0.95
CA MET A 125 6.77 -7.67 -0.17
C MET A 125 6.46 -7.87 1.30
N ASP A 126 5.45 -8.68 1.64
CA ASP A 126 5.06 -8.92 3.02
C ASP A 126 5.63 -10.23 3.57
N TRP A 127 5.54 -10.41 4.88
CA TRP A 127 5.89 -11.65 5.55
C TRP A 127 4.92 -12.75 5.16
N LYS A 128 5.41 -13.93 4.87
CA LYS A 128 4.56 -15.07 4.47
C LYS A 128 3.51 -15.43 5.54
N CYS A 129 3.83 -15.21 6.82
CA CYS A 129 2.94 -15.55 7.93
C CYS A 129 1.94 -14.44 8.33
N THR A 130 2.03 -13.21 7.80
CA THR A 130 1.23 -12.07 8.30
C THR A 130 -0.27 -12.34 8.25
N GLN A 131 -0.80 -12.86 7.14
CA GLN A 131 -2.24 -13.15 7.05
C GLN A 131 -2.67 -14.25 8.01
N ASN A 132 -1.89 -15.33 8.12
CA ASN A 132 -2.22 -16.43 9.03
C ASN A 132 -2.12 -16.00 10.50
N TYR A 133 -1.15 -15.13 10.82
CA TYR A 133 -1.06 -14.52 12.15
C TYR A 133 -2.33 -13.72 12.51
N MET A 134 -2.80 -12.88 11.61
CA MET A 134 -4.01 -12.08 11.87
C MET A 134 -5.27 -12.93 11.87
N LYS A 135 -5.32 -13.96 11.02
CA LYS A 135 -6.41 -14.93 11.02
C LYS A 135 -6.46 -15.69 12.34
N ALA A 136 -5.33 -16.17 12.83
CA ALA A 136 -5.22 -16.85 14.12
C ALA A 136 -5.69 -15.95 15.27
N LEU A 137 -5.30 -14.66 15.28
CA LEU A 137 -5.77 -13.69 16.26
C LEU A 137 -7.29 -13.48 16.18
N ALA A 138 -7.83 -13.29 14.99
CA ALA A 138 -9.26 -13.08 14.80
C ALA A 138 -10.07 -14.31 15.24
N ASP A 139 -9.64 -15.50 14.84
CA ASP A 139 -10.27 -16.78 15.21
C ASP A 139 -10.22 -17.02 16.73
N ALA A 140 -9.06 -16.76 17.38
CA ALA A 140 -8.88 -16.91 18.82
C ALA A 140 -9.77 -15.97 19.63
N GLU A 141 -9.94 -14.74 19.14
CA GLU A 141 -10.76 -13.73 19.80
C GLU A 141 -12.23 -13.77 19.38
N GLY A 142 -12.59 -14.57 18.39
CA GLY A 142 -13.96 -14.68 17.87
C GLY A 142 -14.46 -13.39 17.21
N VAL A 143 -13.60 -12.69 16.47
CA VAL A 143 -13.92 -11.49 15.70
C VAL A 143 -13.70 -11.73 14.20
N LYS A 144 -14.37 -10.95 13.37
CA LYS A 144 -14.24 -11.07 11.92
C LYS A 144 -12.94 -10.45 11.42
N LEU A 145 -12.27 -11.11 10.47
CA LEU A 145 -11.15 -10.57 9.72
C LEU A 145 -11.54 -10.36 8.26
N ARG A 146 -11.47 -9.13 7.78
CA ARG A 146 -11.61 -8.79 6.36
C ARG A 146 -10.26 -8.52 5.74
N VAL A 147 -9.90 -9.32 4.73
CA VAL A 147 -8.72 -9.10 3.91
C VAL A 147 -9.13 -8.38 2.64
N SER A 148 -8.47 -7.29 2.33
CA SER A 148 -8.72 -6.50 1.12
C SER A 148 -7.41 -6.11 0.45
N TYR A 149 -7.43 -5.94 -0.85
CA TYR A 149 -6.24 -5.66 -1.62
C TYR A 149 -6.57 -4.95 -2.94
N ARG A 150 -5.55 -4.30 -3.48
CA ARG A 150 -5.57 -3.94 -4.90
C ARG A 150 -5.04 -5.12 -5.69
N VAL A 151 -5.76 -5.52 -6.72
CA VAL A 151 -5.36 -6.65 -7.60
C VAL A 151 -3.92 -6.45 -8.08
N ASN A 152 -3.13 -7.51 -8.09
CA ASN A 152 -1.71 -7.55 -8.41
C ASN A 152 -0.79 -6.73 -7.46
N GLY A 153 -1.33 -6.08 -6.43
CA GLY A 153 -0.61 -5.47 -5.32
C GLY A 153 0.55 -4.56 -5.69
N PHE A 154 1.65 -4.69 -4.95
CA PHE A 154 2.84 -3.85 -5.09
C PHE A 154 3.45 -3.93 -6.49
N PHE A 155 3.63 -5.12 -7.04
CA PHE A 155 4.27 -5.30 -8.34
C PHE A 155 3.34 -4.90 -9.50
N GLY A 156 2.03 -5.11 -9.35
CA GLY A 156 1.05 -4.56 -10.28
C GLY A 156 1.11 -3.04 -10.37
N GLU A 157 1.21 -2.36 -9.22
CA GLU A 157 1.39 -0.91 -9.18
C GLU A 157 2.80 -0.47 -9.64
N LEU A 158 3.87 -1.19 -9.28
CA LEU A 158 5.24 -0.86 -9.69
C LEU A 158 5.39 -0.86 -11.21
N TYR A 159 4.84 -1.87 -11.88
CA TYR A 159 4.90 -2.03 -13.34
C TYR A 159 3.71 -1.42 -14.08
N ARG A 160 2.82 -0.72 -13.39
CA ARG A 160 1.60 -0.18 -13.96
C ARG A 160 1.85 0.79 -15.12
N ILE A 161 1.06 0.58 -16.16
CA ILE A 161 0.85 1.52 -17.27
C ILE A 161 -0.66 1.67 -17.44
N GLY A 162 -1.16 2.91 -17.39
CA GLY A 162 -2.58 3.20 -17.42
C GLY A 162 -3.22 3.27 -16.05
N ALA A 163 -4.51 2.94 -15.93
CA ALA A 163 -5.26 2.99 -14.70
C ALA A 163 -4.78 1.95 -13.67
N SER A 164 -4.99 2.25 -12.39
CA SER A 164 -4.74 1.28 -11.31
C SER A 164 -5.74 0.14 -11.36
N GLU A 165 -5.30 -1.06 -11.00
CA GLU A 165 -6.14 -2.24 -10.87
C GLU A 165 -7.24 -2.02 -9.81
N PRO A 166 -8.38 -2.73 -9.88
CA PRO A 166 -9.47 -2.61 -8.93
C PRO A 166 -9.08 -3.04 -7.52
N VAL A 167 -9.94 -2.67 -6.57
CA VAL A 167 -9.84 -3.14 -5.18
C VAL A 167 -10.82 -4.29 -4.99
N GLU A 168 -10.34 -5.36 -4.38
CA GLU A 168 -11.10 -6.52 -3.97
C GLU A 168 -11.03 -6.75 -2.46
N TRP A 169 -11.99 -7.45 -1.92
CA TRP A 169 -11.98 -7.90 -0.54
C TRP A 169 -12.66 -9.26 -0.40
N VAL A 170 -12.21 -10.01 0.58
CA VAL A 170 -12.82 -11.29 0.95
C VAL A 170 -13.93 -11.02 1.97
N ASP A 171 -15.12 -11.49 1.69
CA ASP A 171 -16.22 -11.47 2.66
C ASP A 171 -15.90 -12.46 3.80
N PRO A 172 -15.85 -12.01 5.08
CA PRO A 172 -15.42 -12.86 6.18
C PRO A 172 -16.41 -13.98 6.52
N ASP A 173 -17.67 -13.85 6.14
CA ASP A 173 -18.71 -14.85 6.45
C ASP A 173 -18.82 -15.92 5.36
N THR A 174 -18.67 -15.53 4.10
CA THR A 174 -18.87 -16.43 2.96
C THR A 174 -17.59 -16.87 2.28
N GLY A 175 -16.48 -16.15 2.48
CA GLY A 175 -15.23 -16.34 1.75
C GLY A 175 -15.28 -15.85 0.29
N GLU A 176 -16.40 -15.26 -0.14
CA GLU A 176 -16.57 -14.73 -1.49
C GLU A 176 -15.68 -13.51 -1.72
N ILE A 177 -15.05 -13.42 -2.89
CA ILE A 177 -14.30 -12.25 -3.31
C ILE A 177 -15.27 -11.25 -3.94
N LYS A 178 -15.38 -10.08 -3.32
CA LYS A 178 -16.14 -8.94 -3.81
C LYS A 178 -15.21 -7.86 -4.35
N GLN A 179 -15.69 -7.08 -5.32
CA GLN A 179 -14.88 -6.06 -6.01
C GLN A 179 -15.58 -4.70 -5.97
N CYS A 180 -14.78 -3.63 -5.89
CA CYS A 180 -15.29 -2.28 -6.06
C CYS A 180 -15.76 -2.02 -7.50
N LYS A 181 -16.60 -1.00 -7.68
CA LYS A 181 -17.03 -0.55 -9.01
C LYS A 181 -15.81 -0.17 -9.86
N LEU A 182 -15.73 -0.75 -11.05
CA LEU A 182 -14.67 -0.47 -12.01
C LEU A 182 -14.75 0.98 -12.53
N SER A 183 -13.62 1.64 -12.62
CA SER A 183 -13.54 2.97 -13.21
C SER A 183 -13.61 2.91 -14.74
N SER A 184 -14.14 3.96 -15.36
CA SER A 184 -14.18 4.06 -16.83
C SER A 184 -12.79 4.00 -17.47
N ASN A 185 -11.78 4.57 -16.81
CA ASN A 185 -10.40 4.51 -17.30
C ASN A 185 -9.83 3.09 -17.24
N TYR A 186 -10.17 2.34 -16.19
CA TYR A 186 -9.76 0.94 -16.10
C TYR A 186 -10.36 0.11 -17.24
N LEU A 187 -11.67 0.25 -17.47
CA LEU A 187 -12.35 -0.46 -18.56
C LEU A 187 -11.74 -0.15 -19.93
N LYS A 188 -11.48 1.13 -20.22
CA LYS A 188 -10.79 1.53 -21.46
C LYS A 188 -9.36 0.96 -21.55
N CYS A 189 -8.65 0.84 -20.43
CA CYS A 189 -7.33 0.19 -20.43
C CYS A 189 -7.42 -1.30 -20.77
N GLN A 190 -8.48 -2.00 -20.31
CA GLN A 190 -8.67 -3.41 -20.64
C GLN A 190 -8.99 -3.57 -22.15
N GLU A 191 -9.90 -2.77 -22.67
CA GLU A 191 -10.20 -2.76 -24.12
C GLU A 191 -8.95 -2.57 -25.00
N ILE A 192 -8.06 -1.63 -24.61
CA ILE A 192 -6.80 -1.41 -25.33
C ILE A 192 -5.85 -2.61 -25.21
N LYS A 193 -5.79 -3.24 -24.04
CA LYS A 193 -4.94 -4.44 -23.82
C LYS A 193 -5.44 -5.60 -24.66
N GLU A 194 -6.76 -5.81 -24.71
CA GLU A 194 -7.41 -6.85 -25.51
C GLU A 194 -7.15 -6.63 -27.01
N GLN A 195 -7.40 -5.43 -27.53
CA GLN A 195 -7.10 -5.07 -28.91
C GLN A 195 -5.63 -5.30 -29.27
N CYS A 196 -4.70 -4.94 -28.37
CA CYS A 196 -3.29 -5.16 -28.59
C CYS A 196 -2.93 -6.65 -28.69
N LEU A 197 -3.58 -7.50 -27.87
CA LEU A 197 -3.40 -8.95 -27.94
C LEU A 197 -3.96 -9.54 -29.23
N GLU A 198 -5.16 -9.12 -29.65
CA GLU A 198 -5.78 -9.54 -30.91
C GLU A 198 -4.92 -9.15 -32.11
N GLU A 199 -4.47 -7.90 -32.18
CA GLU A 199 -3.55 -7.43 -33.22
C GLU A 199 -2.25 -8.27 -33.29
N MET A 200 -1.69 -8.62 -32.12
CA MET A 200 -0.51 -9.49 -32.03
C MET A 200 -0.81 -10.91 -32.49
N GLU A 201 -1.96 -11.48 -32.10
CA GLU A 201 -2.37 -12.81 -32.53
C GLU A 201 -2.63 -12.89 -34.03
N ASP A 202 -3.27 -11.87 -34.61
CA ASP A 202 -3.53 -11.80 -36.06
C ASP A 202 -2.23 -11.66 -36.87
N LEU A 203 -1.29 -10.84 -36.36
CA LEU A 203 0.04 -10.77 -36.96
C LEU A 203 0.76 -12.12 -36.90
N LEU A 204 0.67 -12.86 -35.78
CA LEU A 204 1.25 -14.19 -35.66
C LEU A 204 0.56 -15.21 -36.54
N LYS A 205 -0.77 -15.17 -36.70
CA LYS A 205 -1.53 -16.02 -37.62
C LYS A 205 -1.16 -15.75 -39.09
N GLU A 206 -1.10 -14.47 -39.46
CA GLU A 206 -0.77 -14.07 -40.84
C GLU A 206 0.65 -14.47 -41.21
N TYR A 207 1.62 -14.31 -40.32
CA TYR A 207 3.05 -14.54 -40.59
C TYR A 207 3.61 -15.86 -40.05
N GLY A 208 2.91 -16.53 -39.16
CA GLY A 208 3.33 -17.81 -38.57
C GLY A 208 3.33 -19.02 -39.52
N CYS A 209 2.61 -18.90 -40.67
CA CYS A 209 2.52 -19.97 -41.68
C CYS A 209 3.62 -19.91 -42.74
N ARG A 210 4.62 -19.04 -42.61
CA ARG A 210 5.71 -18.96 -43.59
C ARG A 210 6.73 -20.07 -43.36
N MET A 211 6.70 -21.07 -44.27
CA MET A 211 7.61 -22.23 -44.25
C MET A 211 9.00 -21.94 -44.92
N LYS A 212 9.37 -20.66 -45.10
CA LYS A 212 10.66 -20.26 -45.72
C LYS A 212 11.46 -19.38 -44.73
N PHE A 213 12.75 -19.67 -44.63
CA PHE A 213 13.65 -18.79 -43.86
C PHE A 213 13.75 -17.39 -44.47
N PRO A 214 13.93 -16.34 -43.64
CA PRO A 214 14.12 -14.97 -44.17
C PRO A 214 15.43 -14.88 -44.94
N ALA A 215 15.42 -14.15 -46.06
CA ALA A 215 16.60 -13.95 -46.88
C ALA A 215 17.61 -13.01 -46.23
N LYS A 216 18.90 -13.25 -46.40
CA LYS A 216 19.97 -12.27 -46.09
C LYS A 216 19.90 -11.14 -47.15
N SER A 217 19.17 -10.08 -46.83
CA SER A 217 18.98 -8.93 -47.72
C SER A 217 18.90 -7.63 -46.92
N PRO A 218 19.37 -6.50 -47.41
CA PRO A 218 19.11 -5.19 -46.81
C PRO A 218 17.62 -4.80 -46.85
N ASP A 219 16.87 -5.38 -47.81
CA ASP A 219 15.44 -5.14 -47.94
C ASP A 219 14.62 -5.81 -46.83
N LEU A 220 13.85 -5.00 -46.09
CA LEU A 220 12.99 -5.46 -45.00
C LEU A 220 11.86 -6.38 -45.47
N SER A 221 11.34 -6.19 -46.69
CA SER A 221 10.30 -7.05 -47.26
C SER A 221 10.76 -8.49 -47.45
N ARG A 222 12.05 -8.71 -47.69
CA ARG A 222 12.67 -10.02 -47.81
C ARG A 222 13.14 -10.57 -46.45
N ARG A 223 13.46 -9.69 -45.50
CA ARG A 223 13.77 -10.02 -44.10
C ARG A 223 12.52 -9.92 -43.24
N TRP A 224 11.52 -10.68 -43.60
CA TRP A 224 10.22 -10.65 -42.92
C TRP A 224 10.30 -10.83 -41.39
N CYS A 225 11.27 -11.57 -40.86
CA CYS A 225 11.51 -11.69 -39.44
C CYS A 225 11.89 -10.34 -38.78
N SER A 226 12.51 -9.44 -39.51
CA SER A 226 12.83 -8.10 -39.00
C SER A 226 11.66 -7.10 -39.22
N ALA A 227 10.99 -7.17 -40.34
CA ALA A 227 9.88 -6.30 -40.65
C ALA A 227 8.66 -6.60 -39.76
N TYR A 228 8.21 -7.85 -39.74
CA TYR A 228 6.94 -8.22 -39.15
C TYR A 228 7.06 -8.59 -37.66
N LEU A 229 8.06 -9.38 -37.30
CA LEU A 229 8.19 -9.86 -35.90
C LEU A 229 8.94 -8.87 -34.98
N LYS A 230 9.57 -7.83 -35.53
CA LYS A 230 10.33 -6.85 -34.75
C LYS A 230 9.80 -5.43 -34.88
N VAL A 231 9.66 -4.94 -36.15
CA VAL A 231 9.29 -3.55 -36.39
C VAL A 231 7.81 -3.33 -36.18
N MET A 232 6.94 -4.08 -36.86
CA MET A 232 5.50 -3.89 -36.79
C MET A 232 4.95 -4.20 -35.37
N VAL A 233 5.41 -5.29 -34.77
CA VAL A 233 5.04 -5.61 -33.36
C VAL A 233 5.52 -4.52 -32.41
N ALA A 234 6.74 -3.99 -32.60
CA ALA A 234 7.24 -2.90 -31.76
C ALA A 234 6.44 -1.61 -31.95
N ASP A 235 6.05 -1.27 -33.19
CA ASP A 235 5.27 -0.07 -33.48
C ASP A 235 3.85 -0.15 -32.90
N SER A 236 3.16 -1.31 -33.02
CA SER A 236 1.85 -1.54 -32.42
C SER A 236 1.92 -1.46 -30.88
N VAL A 237 2.89 -2.15 -30.25
CA VAL A 237 3.08 -2.08 -28.80
C VAL A 237 3.36 -0.67 -28.31
N VAL A 238 4.21 0.10 -29.02
CA VAL A 238 4.53 1.49 -28.63
C VAL A 238 3.31 2.38 -28.71
N SER A 239 2.52 2.30 -29.79
CA SER A 239 1.29 3.09 -29.97
C SER A 239 0.26 2.80 -28.87
N ASN A 240 0.07 1.52 -28.52
CA ASN A 240 -0.86 1.13 -27.47
C ASN A 240 -0.36 1.50 -26.08
N LEU A 241 0.95 1.48 -25.82
CA LEU A 241 1.52 1.96 -24.56
C LEU A 241 1.27 3.46 -24.34
N ASP A 242 1.42 4.28 -25.40
CA ASP A 242 1.13 5.72 -25.30
C ASP A 242 -0.35 5.97 -24.95
N ARG A 243 -1.29 5.26 -25.58
CA ARG A 243 -2.73 5.32 -25.23
C ARG A 243 -3.03 4.90 -23.80
N LEU A 244 -2.36 3.87 -23.29
CA LEU A 244 -2.49 3.45 -21.88
C LEU A 244 -1.91 4.50 -20.93
N GLU A 245 -0.76 5.10 -21.25
CA GLU A 245 -0.16 6.16 -20.44
C GLU A 245 -1.09 7.39 -20.33
N GLU A 246 -1.82 7.76 -21.36
CA GLU A 246 -2.81 8.85 -21.33
C GLU A 246 -3.96 8.59 -20.36
N LEU A 247 -4.38 7.34 -20.17
CA LEU A 247 -5.51 6.98 -19.29
C LEU A 247 -5.19 6.96 -17.80
N GLY A 248 -3.94 6.81 -17.41
CA GLY A 248 -3.60 6.70 -15.99
C GLY A 248 -2.12 6.89 -15.66
N GLY A 249 -1.32 7.31 -16.65
CA GLY A 249 0.11 7.50 -16.50
C GLY A 249 0.88 6.20 -16.36
N LYS A 250 2.18 6.34 -16.16
CA LYS A 250 3.14 5.25 -15.99
C LYS A 250 3.84 5.39 -14.65
N ARG A 251 3.92 4.31 -13.90
CA ARG A 251 4.62 4.33 -12.61
C ARG A 251 6.11 4.00 -12.77
N HIS A 252 6.47 2.78 -12.95
CA HIS A 252 7.82 2.27 -13.18
C HIS A 252 8.91 2.87 -12.26
N LYS A 253 8.55 3.20 -11.02
CA LYS A 253 9.44 3.73 -9.98
C LYS A 253 9.03 3.15 -8.63
N PHE A 254 10.02 2.80 -7.82
CA PHE A 254 9.77 2.43 -6.43
C PHE A 254 9.14 3.58 -5.62
N PRO A 255 8.43 3.27 -4.52
CA PRO A 255 7.89 4.31 -3.66
C PRO A 255 9.04 5.13 -3.03
N ALA A 256 8.87 6.44 -2.98
CA ALA A 256 9.86 7.31 -2.36
C ALA A 256 9.77 7.29 -0.84
N LYS A 257 10.89 7.39 -0.14
CA LYS A 257 10.97 7.63 1.32
C LYS A 257 10.57 9.07 1.67
N GLY A 258 9.50 9.57 1.10
CA GLY A 258 9.05 10.96 1.26
C GLY A 258 7.84 11.13 2.15
N GLY A 259 7.53 12.38 2.51
CA GLY A 259 6.40 12.73 3.40
C GLY A 259 5.02 12.63 2.74
N THR A 260 4.90 12.61 1.42
CA THR A 260 3.60 12.62 0.72
C THR A 260 3.12 11.23 0.36
N HIS A 261 1.80 11.02 0.42
CA HIS A 261 1.17 9.76 -0.01
C HIS A 261 1.37 9.48 -1.52
N GLN A 262 1.55 10.52 -2.33
CA GLN A 262 1.85 10.37 -3.76
C GLN A 262 3.23 9.75 -3.99
N GLY A 263 4.25 10.20 -3.26
CA GLY A 263 5.59 9.60 -3.31
C GLY A 263 5.63 8.21 -2.69
N ARG A 264 4.96 8.04 -1.54
CA ARG A 264 4.79 6.74 -0.84
C ARG A 264 3.57 5.99 -1.36
N TRP A 265 3.52 5.74 -2.65
CA TRP A 265 2.35 5.11 -3.27
C TRP A 265 2.02 3.72 -2.69
N CYS A 266 2.98 2.98 -2.14
CA CYS A 266 2.72 1.72 -1.44
C CYS A 266 1.80 1.92 -0.20
N SER A 267 1.92 3.03 0.51
CA SER A 267 0.98 3.37 1.59
C SER A 267 -0.29 4.04 1.05
N GLY A 268 -0.15 4.94 0.07
CA GLY A 268 -1.29 5.67 -0.50
C GLY A 268 -2.25 4.78 -1.29
N ASN A 269 -1.73 4.03 -2.27
CA ASN A 269 -2.57 3.27 -3.21
C ASN A 269 -2.93 1.87 -2.70
N LEU A 270 -2.04 1.22 -1.95
CA LEU A 270 -2.21 -0.18 -1.55
C LEU A 270 -2.78 -0.35 -0.14
N LYS A 271 -2.82 0.70 0.66
CA LYS A 271 -3.41 0.67 2.01
C LYS A 271 -4.54 1.71 2.13
N ALA A 272 -4.21 3.01 2.07
CA ALA A 272 -5.20 4.06 2.28
C ALA A 272 -6.33 4.05 1.25
N ALA A 273 -6.01 3.97 -0.06
CA ALA A 273 -7.02 3.93 -1.10
C ALA A 273 -7.80 2.59 -1.12
N VAL A 274 -7.18 1.48 -0.72
CA VAL A 274 -7.87 0.19 -0.54
C VAL A 274 -8.90 0.31 0.56
N GLN A 275 -8.51 0.80 1.73
CA GLN A 275 -9.42 1.02 2.86
C GLN A 275 -10.58 1.95 2.49
N ASP A 276 -10.30 3.06 1.77
CA ASP A 276 -11.34 3.98 1.30
C ASP A 276 -12.33 3.31 0.35
N SER A 277 -11.82 2.50 -0.59
CA SER A 277 -12.65 1.77 -1.55
C SER A 277 -13.56 0.77 -0.86
N VAL A 278 -13.04 0.00 0.10
CA VAL A 278 -13.87 -0.94 0.88
C VAL A 278 -14.93 -0.18 1.66
N THR A 279 -14.55 0.84 2.44
CA THR A 279 -15.52 1.65 3.21
C THR A 279 -16.60 2.28 2.34
N ALA A 280 -16.30 2.64 1.09
CA ALA A 280 -17.27 3.27 0.20
C ALA A 280 -18.21 2.29 -0.49
N ASN A 281 -17.82 1.03 -0.67
CA ASN A 281 -18.55 0.05 -1.47
C ASN A 281 -19.15 -1.11 -0.68
N LEU A 282 -18.71 -1.35 0.53
CA LEU A 282 -19.25 -2.38 1.40
C LEU A 282 -20.68 -2.02 1.83
N GLU A 283 -21.64 -2.93 1.71
CA GLU A 283 -23.05 -2.67 2.02
C GLU A 283 -23.25 -2.28 3.49
N GLU A 284 -22.51 -2.93 4.40
CA GLU A 284 -22.56 -2.68 5.86
C GLU A 284 -22.05 -1.27 6.24
N THR A 285 -21.37 -0.58 5.32
CA THR A 285 -20.83 0.77 5.57
C THR A 285 -21.43 1.84 4.67
N LYS A 286 -22.35 1.48 3.76
CA LYS A 286 -22.68 2.32 2.60
C LYS A 286 -23.62 3.48 2.92
N LYS A 287 -24.71 3.24 3.65
CA LYS A 287 -25.75 4.23 3.87
C LYS A 287 -26.30 4.17 5.30
N ASP A 288 -26.66 5.33 5.86
CA ASP A 288 -27.27 5.48 7.20
C ASP A 288 -26.48 4.76 8.30
N LYS A 289 -25.14 4.76 8.23
CA LYS A 289 -24.26 4.03 9.14
C LYS A 289 -23.30 4.96 9.89
N LYS A 290 -23.06 4.62 11.16
CA LYS A 290 -22.04 5.23 12.00
C LYS A 290 -20.86 4.26 12.12
N ILE A 291 -19.71 4.64 11.61
CA ILE A 291 -18.52 3.78 11.52
C ILE A 291 -17.38 4.43 12.26
N LEU A 292 -16.69 3.67 13.08
CA LEU A 292 -15.45 4.07 13.72
C LEU A 292 -14.28 3.30 13.10
N ILE A 293 -13.32 4.03 12.55
CA ILE A 293 -12.06 3.45 12.06
C ILE A 293 -10.99 3.70 13.12
N VAL A 294 -10.45 2.63 13.66
CA VAL A 294 -9.39 2.65 14.68
C VAL A 294 -8.06 2.32 14.03
N SER A 295 -7.06 3.14 14.31
CA SER A 295 -5.71 2.98 13.73
C SER A 295 -4.61 3.19 14.76
N GLY A 296 -3.49 2.47 14.58
CA GLY A 296 -2.43 2.33 15.58
C GLY A 296 -1.29 3.36 15.50
N GLU A 297 -1.49 4.53 14.88
CA GLU A 297 -0.44 5.56 14.85
C GLU A 297 -0.25 6.18 16.25
N ARG A 298 1.01 6.38 16.66
CA ARG A 298 1.38 7.04 17.91
C ARG A 298 2.17 8.32 17.66
N ARG A 299 1.98 9.33 18.53
CA ARG A 299 2.71 10.61 18.46
C ARG A 299 4.21 10.42 18.61
N GLY A 300 4.64 9.47 19.44
CA GLY A 300 6.05 9.17 19.69
C GLY A 300 6.81 8.57 18.50
N GLU A 301 6.15 8.15 17.43
CA GLU A 301 6.82 7.48 16.31
C GLU A 301 7.53 8.45 15.34
N SER A 302 7.09 9.70 15.25
CA SER A 302 7.75 10.69 14.40
C SER A 302 7.25 12.11 14.65
N ALA A 303 8.07 13.11 14.29
CA ALA A 303 7.69 14.51 14.33
C ALA A 303 6.44 14.85 13.48
N GLY A 304 6.16 14.10 12.42
CA GLY A 304 4.93 14.26 11.65
C GLY A 304 3.71 13.75 12.43
N ARG A 305 3.82 12.57 13.06
CA ARG A 305 2.74 11.95 13.84
C ARG A 305 2.49 12.65 15.17
N SER A 306 3.48 13.35 15.73
CA SER A 306 3.29 14.13 16.95
C SER A 306 2.19 15.21 16.84
N LYS A 307 1.83 15.58 15.61
CA LYS A 307 0.79 16.56 15.30
C LYS A 307 -0.57 15.95 14.98
N TYR A 308 -0.71 14.64 15.04
CA TYR A 308 -1.98 13.98 14.73
C TYR A 308 -3.00 14.22 15.84
N ASN A 309 -4.23 14.43 15.42
CA ASN A 309 -5.36 14.45 16.33
C ASN A 309 -5.70 13.01 16.77
N GLU A 310 -6.19 12.89 17.98
CA GLU A 310 -6.69 11.60 18.47
C GLU A 310 -7.91 11.16 17.67
N ILE A 311 -8.85 12.09 17.47
CA ILE A 311 -10.09 11.85 16.74
C ILE A 311 -10.16 12.81 15.56
N GLU A 312 -10.62 12.35 14.42
CA GLU A 312 -10.89 13.19 13.25
C GLU A 312 -12.01 12.60 12.39
N ILE A 313 -12.66 13.43 11.58
CA ILE A 313 -13.60 12.98 10.56
C ILE A 313 -12.78 12.25 9.50
N HIS A 314 -13.18 11.00 9.24
CA HIS A 314 -12.48 10.23 8.21
C HIS A 314 -12.85 10.73 6.81
N ARG A 315 -11.90 10.68 5.87
CA ARG A 315 -12.09 11.16 4.48
C ARG A 315 -13.20 10.47 3.70
N THR A 316 -13.64 9.26 4.12
CA THR A 316 -14.79 8.55 3.54
C THR A 316 -16.13 8.93 4.17
N ASN A 317 -16.14 9.90 5.09
CA ASN A 317 -17.38 10.44 5.64
C ASN A 317 -18.26 11.00 4.53
N ALA A 318 -19.54 10.68 4.56
CA ALA A 318 -20.49 11.06 3.51
C ALA A 318 -21.87 11.42 4.11
N GLU A 319 -21.87 12.11 5.22
CA GLU A 319 -23.07 12.48 5.99
C GLU A 319 -24.12 13.19 5.14
N LYS A 320 -23.72 14.22 4.36
CA LYS A 320 -24.65 14.99 3.50
C LYS A 320 -25.24 14.16 2.35
N ARG A 321 -24.55 13.14 1.87
CA ARG A 321 -24.92 12.40 0.67
C ARG A 321 -25.61 11.08 0.98
N ASN A 322 -25.11 10.35 1.97
CA ASN A 322 -25.52 8.99 2.30
C ASN A 322 -25.91 8.83 3.76
N HIS A 323 -25.95 9.92 4.56
CA HIS A 323 -26.11 9.90 6.02
C HIS A 323 -25.13 8.98 6.74
N ARG A 324 -23.99 8.68 6.10
CA ARG A 324 -22.92 7.86 6.64
C ARG A 324 -21.93 8.74 7.41
N ILE A 325 -21.79 8.47 8.69
CA ILE A 325 -20.80 9.10 9.57
C ILE A 325 -19.59 8.16 9.69
N VAL A 326 -18.40 8.67 9.41
CA VAL A 326 -17.16 7.91 9.59
C VAL A 326 -16.16 8.73 10.37
N HIS A 327 -15.87 8.30 11.59
CA HIS A 327 -14.82 8.87 12.42
C HIS A 327 -13.56 8.01 12.36
N GLN A 328 -12.41 8.65 12.55
CA GLN A 328 -11.14 7.96 12.79
C GLN A 328 -10.67 8.24 14.21
N TRP A 329 -10.34 7.19 14.94
CA TRP A 329 -9.83 7.27 16.30
C TRP A 329 -8.48 6.57 16.42
N ARG A 330 -7.52 7.27 17.00
CA ARG A 330 -6.20 6.75 17.35
C ARG A 330 -6.17 6.53 18.85
N CYS A 331 -6.83 5.49 19.32
CA CYS A 331 -7.08 5.25 20.73
C CYS A 331 -5.81 5.09 21.58
N CYS A 332 -4.69 4.69 20.97
CA CYS A 332 -3.39 4.54 21.62
C CYS A 332 -2.39 5.63 21.23
N ILE A 333 -2.86 6.80 20.78
CA ILE A 333 -2.00 7.82 20.17
C ILE A 333 -0.88 8.33 21.07
N ASP A 334 -1.12 8.41 22.38
CA ASP A 334 -0.15 8.86 23.38
C ASP A 334 0.57 7.73 24.12
N TYR A 335 0.32 6.46 23.73
CA TYR A 335 1.03 5.33 24.31
C TYR A 335 2.52 5.39 23.96
N THR A 336 3.35 5.10 24.96
CA THR A 336 4.77 4.81 24.71
C THR A 336 4.92 3.41 24.10
N GLU A 337 6.09 3.10 23.56
CA GLU A 337 6.34 1.74 23.08
C GLU A 337 6.19 0.69 24.18
N LYS A 338 6.58 1.06 25.41
CA LYS A 338 6.41 0.20 26.59
C LYS A 338 4.93 -0.07 26.88
N ASP A 339 4.08 0.97 26.84
CA ASP A 339 2.64 0.79 27.08
C ASP A 339 2.01 -0.17 26.06
N VAL A 340 2.40 -0.06 24.79
CA VAL A 340 1.95 -0.98 23.74
C VAL A 340 2.36 -2.41 24.03
N TRP A 341 3.63 -2.64 24.40
CA TRP A 341 4.10 -3.98 24.76
C TRP A 341 3.44 -4.53 26.02
N GLU A 342 3.15 -3.67 27.01
CA GLU A 342 2.43 -4.10 28.22
C GLU A 342 0.98 -4.52 27.93
N VAL A 343 0.33 -3.95 26.90
CA VAL A 343 -0.99 -4.43 26.44
C VAL A 343 -0.85 -5.86 25.90
N LEU A 344 0.08 -6.12 24.97
CA LEU A 344 0.27 -7.47 24.42
C LEU A 344 0.63 -8.49 25.53
N LYS A 345 1.50 -8.09 26.45
CA LYS A 345 1.88 -8.91 27.59
C LYS A 345 0.69 -9.26 28.49
N ARG A 346 -0.13 -8.27 28.82
CA ARG A 346 -1.30 -8.45 29.71
C ARG A 346 -2.33 -9.39 29.10
N HIS A 347 -2.42 -9.41 27.78
CA HIS A 347 -3.30 -10.32 27.04
C HIS A 347 -2.58 -11.59 26.53
N HIS A 348 -1.36 -11.82 26.97
CA HIS A 348 -0.54 -12.98 26.56
C HIS A 348 -0.36 -13.16 25.06
N VAL A 349 -0.52 -12.09 24.28
CA VAL A 349 -0.45 -12.16 22.81
C VAL A 349 0.99 -12.38 22.35
N ASN A 350 1.25 -13.48 21.70
CA ASN A 350 2.53 -13.77 21.08
C ASN A 350 2.81 -12.75 19.97
N PRO A 351 3.88 -11.96 20.06
CA PRO A 351 4.19 -10.97 19.04
C PRO A 351 4.41 -11.59 17.66
N HIS A 352 4.06 -10.86 16.62
CA HIS A 352 4.33 -11.29 15.24
C HIS A 352 5.76 -11.81 15.08
N PRO A 353 5.99 -12.93 14.40
CA PRO A 353 7.31 -13.57 14.32
C PRO A 353 8.46 -12.65 13.92
N CYS A 354 8.24 -11.60 13.12
CA CYS A 354 9.31 -10.67 12.74
C CYS A 354 9.95 -9.97 13.96
N TYR A 355 9.18 -9.62 15.01
CA TYR A 355 9.74 -9.04 16.23
C TYR A 355 10.64 -10.02 16.98
N ARG A 356 10.26 -11.29 16.97
CA ARG A 356 10.99 -12.37 17.62
C ARG A 356 12.30 -12.70 16.91
N LEU A 357 12.41 -12.33 15.63
CA LEU A 357 13.63 -12.47 14.81
C LEU A 357 14.49 -11.20 14.75
N GLY A 358 14.13 -10.13 15.50
CA GLY A 358 14.97 -8.94 15.65
C GLY A 358 14.48 -7.68 14.92
N TRP A 359 13.36 -7.73 14.18
CA TRP A 359 12.78 -6.52 13.63
C TRP A 359 12.10 -5.69 14.73
N ASN A 360 12.37 -4.39 14.75
CA ASN A 360 11.80 -3.47 15.74
C ASN A 360 10.37 -3.00 15.38
N ARG A 361 9.90 -3.35 14.18
CA ARG A 361 8.57 -3.00 13.68
C ARG A 361 8.07 -4.06 12.71
N CYS A 362 6.79 -4.37 12.80
CA CYS A 362 6.07 -5.16 11.80
C CYS A 362 5.58 -4.23 10.70
N SER A 363 6.35 -4.12 9.64
CA SER A 363 5.97 -3.51 8.36
C SER A 363 6.07 -4.59 7.29
N CYS A 364 5.92 -4.25 6.01
CA CYS A 364 6.25 -5.21 4.96
C CYS A 364 7.69 -5.74 5.15
N ALA A 365 7.95 -6.99 4.83
CA ALA A 365 9.27 -7.60 4.97
C ALA A 365 10.35 -6.83 4.17
N ALA A 366 10.02 -6.49 2.92
CA ALA A 366 10.85 -5.67 2.04
C ALA A 366 10.47 -4.18 2.08
N CYS A 367 10.32 -3.61 3.28
CA CYS A 367 9.85 -2.23 3.44
C CYS A 367 10.86 -1.22 2.91
N ILE A 368 10.40 -0.22 2.17
CA ILE A 368 11.24 0.90 1.68
C ILE A 368 11.88 1.72 2.83
N PHE A 369 11.33 1.65 4.04
CA PHE A 369 11.86 2.30 5.23
C PHE A 369 12.81 1.40 6.04
N SER A 370 13.15 0.23 5.54
CA SER A 370 14.14 -0.63 6.21
C SER A 370 15.49 0.09 6.31
N THR A 371 16.14 -0.09 7.47
CA THR A 371 17.54 0.27 7.64
C THR A 371 18.42 -0.75 6.90
N PRO A 372 19.70 -0.46 6.65
CA PRO A 372 20.62 -1.43 6.07
C PRO A 372 20.67 -2.77 6.82
N GLY A 373 20.62 -2.74 8.16
CA GLY A 373 20.60 -3.96 8.99
C GLY A 373 19.32 -4.79 8.84
N LEU A 374 18.14 -4.13 8.76
CA LEU A 374 16.85 -4.80 8.53
C LEU A 374 16.79 -5.39 7.11
N MET A 375 17.28 -4.66 6.10
CA MET A 375 17.32 -5.16 4.72
C MET A 375 18.35 -6.29 4.56
N LYS A 376 19.45 -6.25 5.32
CA LYS A 376 20.41 -7.35 5.40
C LYS A 376 19.76 -8.60 6.00
N GLY A 377 19.01 -8.46 7.09
CA GLY A 377 18.22 -9.56 7.66
C GLY A 377 17.21 -10.13 6.66
N PHE A 378 16.53 -9.25 5.89
CA PHE A 378 15.61 -9.68 4.83
C PHE A 378 16.33 -10.50 3.75
N SER A 379 17.52 -10.08 3.29
CA SER A 379 18.31 -10.82 2.30
C SER A 379 18.76 -12.20 2.78
N GLU A 380 18.89 -12.38 4.10
CA GLU A 380 19.30 -13.65 4.70
C GLU A 380 18.13 -14.61 4.93
N ILE A 381 16.95 -14.08 5.29
CA ILE A 381 15.77 -14.90 5.53
C ILE A 381 14.98 -15.23 4.25
N TYR A 382 15.00 -14.32 3.26
CA TYR A 382 14.31 -14.40 1.97
C TYR A 382 15.25 -14.11 0.79
N PRO A 383 16.25 -14.97 0.53
CA PRO A 383 17.28 -14.71 -0.48
C PRO A 383 16.74 -14.64 -1.92
N ASP A 384 15.71 -15.41 -2.23
CA ASP A 384 15.09 -15.44 -3.57
C ASP A 384 14.30 -14.16 -3.82
N GLU A 385 13.46 -13.74 -2.86
CA GLU A 385 12.68 -12.50 -2.93
C GLU A 385 13.61 -11.27 -2.97
N TYR A 386 14.71 -11.29 -2.23
CA TYR A 386 15.73 -10.23 -2.29
C TYR A 386 16.38 -10.15 -3.68
N LYS A 387 16.72 -11.30 -4.26
CA LYS A 387 17.27 -11.37 -5.62
C LYS A 387 16.28 -10.81 -6.65
N GLU A 388 15.01 -11.19 -6.57
CA GLU A 388 13.98 -10.66 -7.46
C GLU A 388 13.82 -9.14 -7.36
N LEU A 389 13.86 -8.56 -6.16
CA LEU A 389 13.83 -7.11 -5.97
C LEU A 389 15.03 -6.41 -6.59
N ARG A 390 16.22 -6.99 -6.48
CA ARG A 390 17.44 -6.48 -7.11
C ARG A 390 17.32 -6.52 -8.64
N ASP A 391 16.80 -7.62 -9.19
CA ASP A 391 16.56 -7.75 -10.62
C ASP A 391 15.49 -6.74 -11.10
N ASP A 392 14.52 -6.37 -10.27
CA ASP A 392 13.54 -5.31 -10.54
C ASP A 392 14.21 -3.92 -10.54
N GLU A 393 15.15 -3.62 -9.63
CA GLU A 393 15.93 -2.38 -9.67
C GLU A 393 16.69 -2.24 -11.00
N GLU A 394 17.38 -3.30 -11.42
CA GLU A 394 18.10 -3.31 -12.69
C GLU A 394 17.17 -3.14 -13.89
N ARG A 395 16.05 -3.86 -13.92
CA ARG A 395 15.06 -3.82 -15.00
C ARG A 395 14.43 -2.44 -15.16
N LEU A 396 14.11 -1.78 -14.05
CA LEU A 396 13.48 -0.46 -14.04
C LEU A 396 14.48 0.67 -14.22
N GLY A 397 15.75 0.47 -13.84
CA GLY A 397 16.74 1.53 -13.75
C GLY A 397 16.47 2.52 -12.63
N PHE A 398 15.76 2.09 -11.58
CA PHE A 398 15.44 2.85 -10.38
C PHE A 398 15.66 1.98 -9.15
N THR A 399 16.20 2.57 -8.10
CA THR A 399 16.52 1.88 -6.85
C THR A 399 15.43 2.07 -5.80
N LEU A 400 15.27 1.09 -4.93
CA LEU A 400 14.38 1.13 -3.78
C LEU A 400 14.87 2.17 -2.75
N ASP A 401 16.16 2.24 -2.52
CA ASP A 401 16.77 3.36 -1.79
C ASP A 401 17.00 4.55 -2.74
N ASN A 402 16.92 5.77 -2.22
CA ASN A 402 17.03 6.97 -3.06
C ASN A 402 18.42 7.19 -3.67
N LYS A 403 19.47 6.52 -3.16
CA LYS A 403 20.87 6.79 -3.49
C LYS A 403 21.66 5.55 -3.86
N LYS A 404 21.27 4.37 -3.39
CA LYS A 404 22.03 3.13 -3.49
C LYS A 404 21.17 2.01 -4.04
N ASN A 405 21.74 1.13 -4.85
CA ASN A 405 21.12 -0.16 -5.14
C ASN A 405 21.08 -1.03 -3.87
N LEU A 406 20.32 -2.11 -3.91
CA LEU A 406 20.14 -2.97 -2.74
C LEU A 406 21.46 -3.57 -2.23
N ASP A 407 22.36 -3.99 -3.11
CA ASP A 407 23.64 -4.58 -2.71
C ASP A 407 24.55 -3.55 -2.02
N ASP A 408 24.66 -2.34 -2.56
CA ASP A 408 25.41 -1.24 -1.93
C ASP A 408 24.74 -0.76 -0.64
N PHE A 409 23.41 -0.85 -0.56
CA PHE A 409 22.65 -0.43 0.61
C PHE A 409 22.93 -1.31 1.83
N ILE A 410 23.07 -2.63 1.64
CA ILE A 410 23.35 -3.58 2.72
C ILE A 410 24.84 -3.86 2.93
N CYS A 411 25.71 -3.34 2.06
CA CYS A 411 27.15 -3.56 2.14
C CYS A 411 27.72 -3.10 3.49
N GLY A 412 28.40 -3.99 4.19
CA GLY A 412 28.98 -3.72 5.51
C GLY A 412 27.97 -3.59 6.65
N ALA A 413 26.67 -3.75 6.40
CA ALA A 413 25.67 -3.69 7.44
C ALA A 413 25.68 -4.96 8.32
N LYS A 414 25.52 -4.77 9.63
CA LYS A 414 25.24 -5.87 10.56
C LYS A 414 23.76 -6.25 10.46
N SER A 415 23.50 -7.53 10.24
CA SER A 415 22.13 -8.05 10.20
C SER A 415 21.43 -7.90 11.56
N CYS A 416 20.14 -7.60 11.53
CA CYS A 416 19.29 -7.64 12.72
C CYS A 416 18.84 -9.06 13.07
N LEU A 417 19.01 -10.02 12.14
CA LEU A 417 18.40 -11.35 12.20
C LEU A 417 18.94 -12.17 13.36
N CYS A 418 18.02 -12.63 14.21
CA CYS A 418 18.24 -13.60 15.29
C CYS A 418 17.48 -14.89 14.95
N LEU A 419 18.18 -16.01 14.88
CA LEU A 419 17.61 -17.32 14.48
C LEU A 419 17.37 -18.26 15.67
N ASP A 420 17.42 -17.75 16.89
CA ASP A 420 17.28 -18.56 18.12
C ASP A 420 15.87 -19.10 18.28
N ASP A 421 14.87 -18.33 17.87
CA ASP A 421 13.47 -18.72 17.91
C ASP A 421 13.08 -19.57 16.69
N LYS A 422 13.13 -20.89 16.84
CA LYS A 422 12.87 -21.84 15.76
C LYS A 422 11.43 -21.81 15.24
N GLN A 423 10.45 -21.54 16.11
CA GLN A 423 9.05 -21.41 15.68
C GLN A 423 8.87 -20.15 14.85
N ALA A 424 9.43 -19.01 15.27
CA ALA A 424 9.37 -17.79 14.48
C ALA A 424 10.06 -17.94 13.11
N VAL A 425 11.21 -18.62 13.06
CA VAL A 425 11.89 -18.94 11.79
C VAL A 425 11.01 -19.80 10.90
N HIS A 426 10.38 -20.84 11.46
CA HIS A 426 9.47 -21.70 10.71
C HIS A 426 8.30 -20.91 10.14
N SER A 427 7.57 -20.18 10.99
CA SER A 427 6.41 -19.38 10.59
C SER A 427 6.75 -18.37 9.48
N ILE A 428 7.87 -17.65 9.61
CA ILE A 428 8.31 -16.69 8.60
C ILE A 428 8.57 -17.37 7.25
N LYS A 429 9.24 -18.55 7.26
CA LYS A 429 9.63 -19.25 6.01
C LYS A 429 8.46 -19.96 5.34
N THR A 430 7.60 -20.60 6.11
CA THR A 430 6.49 -21.43 5.58
C THR A 430 5.19 -20.64 5.43
N GLY A 431 5.02 -19.56 6.21
CA GLY A 431 3.75 -18.87 6.36
C GLY A 431 2.83 -19.49 7.42
N GLU A 432 3.17 -20.64 7.98
CA GLU A 432 2.34 -21.33 8.95
C GLU A 432 2.28 -20.59 10.28
N PHE A 433 1.07 -20.32 10.75
CA PHE A 433 0.77 -19.77 12.06
C PHE A 433 -0.68 -20.11 12.39
N THR A 434 -0.92 -20.66 13.55
CA THR A 434 -2.22 -21.21 13.95
C THR A 434 -2.79 -20.51 15.19
N VAL A 435 -4.02 -20.83 15.54
CA VAL A 435 -4.69 -20.31 16.74
C VAL A 435 -3.90 -20.69 18.01
N ASP A 436 -3.30 -21.87 18.04
CA ASP A 436 -2.52 -22.35 19.21
C ASP A 436 -1.22 -21.55 19.40
N ASP A 437 -0.75 -20.85 18.37
CA ASP A 437 0.47 -20.05 18.42
C ASP A 437 0.22 -18.61 18.94
N ILE A 438 -1.04 -18.17 19.01
CA ILE A 438 -1.36 -16.74 19.23
C ILE A 438 -1.19 -16.30 20.68
N PHE A 439 -1.39 -17.20 21.64
CA PHE A 439 -1.20 -16.89 23.06
C PHE A 439 -0.04 -17.69 23.65
N VAL A 440 0.69 -17.07 24.58
CA VAL A 440 1.84 -17.68 25.26
C VAL A 440 1.77 -17.44 26.77
N ASP A 441 1.97 -18.50 27.56
CA ASP A 441 1.93 -18.41 29.03
C ASP A 441 3.15 -17.66 29.58
N ASP A 442 4.36 -17.99 29.11
CA ASP A 442 5.61 -17.35 29.53
C ASP A 442 5.96 -16.21 28.56
N TRP A 443 5.19 -15.12 28.63
CA TRP A 443 5.36 -13.99 27.74
C TRP A 443 6.66 -13.23 28.00
N LYS A 444 7.48 -13.04 26.97
CA LYS A 444 8.75 -12.30 27.03
C LYS A 444 8.77 -11.20 25.96
N TYR A 445 9.48 -10.11 26.26
CA TYR A 445 9.75 -9.12 25.22
C TYR A 445 10.50 -9.75 24.07
N PRO A 446 10.06 -9.56 22.82
CA PRO A 446 10.76 -10.11 21.68
C PRO A 446 12.11 -9.41 21.46
N VAL A 447 13.05 -10.08 20.81
CA VAL A 447 14.39 -9.56 20.53
C VAL A 447 14.35 -8.18 19.86
N GLY A 448 13.38 -7.93 18.98
CA GLY A 448 13.21 -6.65 18.31
C GLY A 448 12.57 -5.53 19.14
N ALA A 449 12.16 -5.79 20.40
CA ALA A 449 11.56 -4.76 21.25
C ALA A 449 12.58 -3.70 21.66
N PHE A 450 12.17 -2.44 21.73
CA PHE A 450 12.95 -1.30 22.22
C PHE A 450 14.24 -0.96 21.43
N HIS A 451 14.45 -1.53 20.24
CA HIS A 451 15.62 -1.25 19.41
C HIS A 451 15.55 0.07 18.63
N GLY A 452 14.81 1.05 19.11
CA GLY A 452 14.75 2.39 18.57
C GLY A 452 13.99 2.51 17.24
N SER A 453 13.58 3.73 16.91
CA SER A 453 12.85 4.05 15.67
C SER A 453 13.83 4.34 14.52
N ASP A 454 14.77 3.47 14.23
CA ASP A 454 15.74 3.66 13.15
C ASP A 454 15.13 3.53 11.74
N GLY A 455 13.84 3.30 11.64
CA GLY A 455 13.09 3.32 10.40
C GLY A 455 12.04 4.41 10.41
N GLY A 456 12.02 5.26 9.41
CA GLY A 456 11.01 6.29 9.25
C GLY A 456 9.59 5.73 9.38
N SER A 457 8.65 6.55 9.83
CA SER A 457 7.25 6.15 10.02
C SER A 457 6.59 5.71 8.70
N CYS A 458 5.95 4.56 8.71
CA CYS A 458 5.05 4.13 7.63
C CYS A 458 3.80 4.97 7.58
#